data_24f9814440f86904881c5ca335616535
#
_entry.id   24f9814440f86904881c5ca335616535
#
_cell.length_a   1.000
_cell.length_b   1.000
_cell.length_c   1.000
_cell.angle_alpha   90.00
_cell.angle_beta   90.00
_cell.angle_gamma   90.00
#
_symmetry.space_group_name_H-M   'P 1'
#
loop_
_entity.id
_entity.type
_entity.pdbx_description
1 polymer ?
#
loop_
_entity_poly.entity_id
_entity_poly.type
_entity_poly.pdbx_seq_one_letter_code
_entity_poly.pdbx_strand_id
1 'polypeptide(L)'
;MIPASGPLFNEVIHSPVRLRICALTRRISELEYAVIRDTLGLSDANLSKNLKVLSDAGLVSMRKESSPERTDARKLTWVGLTEKGRAALEGHLAALSQIAEGTGEAGDTSD
;
A
#
# COMPACT_ATOMS: atom_id res chain seq x y z
N MET A 1 -14.97 6.15 -8.71
CA MET A 1 -15.58 4.82 -8.76
C MET A 1 -15.76 4.26 -7.35
N ILE A 2 -16.88 3.65 -7.10
CA ILE A 2 -17.16 3.05 -5.80
C ILE A 2 -16.66 1.63 -5.80
N PRO A 3 -15.83 1.21 -4.82
CA PRO A 3 -15.35 -0.17 -4.79
C PRO A 3 -16.52 -1.15 -4.63
N ALA A 4 -16.32 -2.36 -5.09
CA ALA A 4 -17.36 -3.39 -5.03
C ALA A 4 -17.86 -3.60 -3.60
N SER A 5 -16.96 -3.51 -2.62
CA SER A 5 -17.31 -3.69 -1.21
C SER A 5 -17.74 -2.39 -0.53
N GLY A 6 -17.75 -1.28 -1.29
CA GLY A 6 -18.11 0.02 -0.72
C GLY A 6 -16.97 0.64 0.06
N PRO A 7 -17.21 1.85 0.62
CA PRO A 7 -16.22 2.52 1.44
C PRO A 7 -15.97 1.70 2.71
N LEU A 8 -14.68 1.53 3.04
CA LEU A 8 -14.32 0.77 4.23
C LEU A 8 -12.99 1.28 4.74
N PHE A 9 -13.03 1.98 5.86
CA PHE A 9 -11.83 2.49 6.51
C PHE A 9 -10.91 1.33 6.88
N ASN A 10 -9.60 1.49 6.63
CA ASN A 10 -8.63 0.44 6.88
C ASN A 10 -7.52 0.96 7.77
N GLU A 11 -7.42 0.41 8.98
CA GLU A 11 -6.44 0.88 9.95
C GLU A 11 -5.00 0.62 9.51
N VAL A 12 -4.78 -0.49 8.79
CA VAL A 12 -3.43 -0.82 8.34
C VAL A 12 -2.96 0.20 7.30
N ILE A 13 -3.84 0.57 6.38
CA ILE A 13 -3.51 1.52 5.32
C ILE A 13 -3.51 2.95 5.85
N HIS A 14 -4.18 3.20 6.97
CA HIS A 14 -4.28 4.55 7.51
C HIS A 14 -2.98 4.96 8.21
N SER A 15 -1.97 5.13 7.41
CA SER A 15 -0.63 5.51 7.81
C SER A 15 -0.01 6.20 6.60
N PRO A 16 0.60 7.38 6.76
CA PRO A 16 1.15 8.08 5.60
C PRO A 16 2.11 7.22 4.79
N VAL A 17 2.96 6.45 5.45
CA VAL A 17 3.93 5.64 4.74
C VAL A 17 3.24 4.49 4.03
N ARG A 18 2.41 3.73 4.74
CA ARG A 18 1.76 2.56 4.14
C ARG A 18 0.78 2.95 3.05
N LEU A 19 0.08 4.08 3.23
CA LEU A 19 -0.79 4.58 2.17
C LEU A 19 0.00 4.91 0.91
N ARG A 20 1.17 5.55 1.08
CA ARG A 20 2.00 5.89 -0.08
C ARG A 20 2.53 4.65 -0.77
N ILE A 21 2.91 3.64 -0.01
CA ILE A 21 3.38 2.39 -0.61
C ILE A 21 2.28 1.76 -1.45
N CYS A 22 1.07 1.69 -0.92
CA CYS A 22 -0.04 1.10 -1.65
C CYS A 22 -0.40 1.91 -2.88
N ALA A 23 -0.41 3.23 -2.76
CA ALA A 23 -0.72 4.10 -3.89
C ALA A 23 0.32 3.96 -5.00
N LEU A 24 1.58 3.85 -4.62
CA LEU A 24 2.66 3.72 -5.59
C LEU A 24 2.59 2.38 -6.32
N THR A 25 2.38 1.29 -5.58
CA THR A 25 2.32 -0.03 -6.19
C THR A 25 1.01 -0.29 -6.93
N ARG A 26 0.00 0.56 -6.71
CA ARG A 26 -1.26 0.44 -7.44
C ARG A 26 -1.08 0.70 -8.93
N ARG A 27 -0.13 1.54 -9.29
CA ARG A 27 0.03 1.99 -10.67
C ARG A 27 0.83 1.03 -11.52
N ILE A 28 1.67 0.22 -10.88
CA ILE A 28 2.58 -0.68 -11.58
C ILE A 28 2.44 -2.04 -10.92
N SER A 29 2.49 -3.11 -11.71
CA SER A 29 2.23 -4.44 -11.16
C SER A 29 3.23 -4.80 -10.08
N GLU A 30 4.49 -4.43 -10.24
CA GLU A 30 5.52 -4.66 -9.23
C GLU A 30 6.55 -3.55 -9.29
N LEU A 31 7.07 -3.17 -8.13
CA LEU A 31 8.17 -2.21 -8.04
C LEU A 31 9.28 -2.81 -7.21
N GLU A 32 10.51 -2.49 -7.58
CA GLU A 32 11.66 -2.94 -6.82
C GLU A 32 11.70 -2.20 -5.48
N TYR A 33 12.10 -2.93 -4.44
CA TYR A 33 12.22 -2.39 -3.08
C TYR A 33 12.99 -1.06 -3.05
N ALA A 34 14.16 -1.04 -3.72
CA ALA A 34 15.00 0.15 -3.69
C ALA A 34 14.31 1.35 -4.36
N VAL A 35 13.52 1.10 -5.40
CA VAL A 35 12.78 2.18 -6.07
C VAL A 35 11.75 2.77 -5.13
N ILE A 36 11.03 1.90 -4.41
CA ILE A 36 10.04 2.39 -3.44
C ILE A 36 10.74 3.19 -2.35
N ARG A 37 11.83 2.65 -1.79
CA ARG A 37 12.58 3.32 -0.74
C ARG A 37 13.02 4.71 -1.17
N ASP A 38 13.63 4.79 -2.36
CA ASP A 38 14.20 6.05 -2.81
C ASP A 38 13.12 7.04 -3.22
N THR A 39 12.06 6.55 -3.87
CA THR A 39 10.96 7.41 -4.28
C THR A 39 10.28 8.06 -3.08
N LEU A 40 10.09 7.31 -2.01
CA LEU A 40 9.42 7.81 -0.83
C LEU A 40 10.37 8.41 0.20
N GLY A 41 11.68 8.35 -0.05
CA GLY A 41 12.66 8.93 0.85
C GLY A 41 12.74 8.23 2.20
N LEU A 42 12.61 6.91 2.21
CA LEU A 42 12.57 6.14 3.44
C LEU A 42 13.92 5.48 3.72
N SER A 43 14.16 5.20 5.00
CA SER A 43 15.28 4.33 5.37
C SER A 43 14.89 2.88 5.09
N ASP A 44 15.90 2.01 5.01
CA ASP A 44 15.65 0.59 4.87
C ASP A 44 14.82 0.06 6.03
N ALA A 45 15.14 0.48 7.25
CA ALA A 45 14.42 -0.01 8.42
C ALA A 45 12.96 0.42 8.38
N ASN A 46 12.69 1.67 7.98
CA ASN A 46 11.33 2.16 7.92
C ASN A 46 10.53 1.41 6.86
N LEU A 47 11.09 1.27 5.66
CA LEU A 47 10.39 0.57 4.59
C LEU A 47 10.16 -0.89 4.95
N SER A 48 11.18 -1.57 5.47
CA SER A 48 11.04 -2.99 5.83
C SER A 48 9.96 -3.20 6.87
N LYS A 49 9.91 -2.34 7.88
CA LYS A 49 8.91 -2.45 8.92
C LYS A 49 7.50 -2.30 8.35
N ASN A 50 7.30 -1.32 7.50
CA ASN A 50 5.97 -1.07 6.96
C ASN A 50 5.56 -2.11 5.93
N LEU A 51 6.51 -2.62 5.15
CA LEU A 51 6.21 -3.70 4.22
C LEU A 51 5.81 -4.97 4.98
N LYS A 52 6.46 -5.22 6.13
CA LYS A 52 6.07 -6.38 6.92
C LYS A 52 4.63 -6.25 7.42
N VAL A 53 4.26 -5.08 7.89
CA VAL A 53 2.88 -4.85 8.34
C VAL A 53 1.90 -5.10 7.18
N LEU A 54 2.20 -4.56 6.01
CA LEU A 54 1.32 -4.73 4.84
C LEU A 54 1.28 -6.19 4.38
N SER A 55 2.43 -6.84 4.37
CA SER A 55 2.51 -8.24 3.94
C SER A 55 1.78 -9.15 4.92
N ASP A 56 1.95 -8.91 6.22
CA ASP A 56 1.26 -9.72 7.23
C ASP A 56 -0.26 -9.57 7.10
N ALA A 57 -0.72 -8.40 6.68
CA ALA A 57 -2.14 -8.18 6.45
C ALA A 57 -2.62 -8.69 5.10
N GLY A 58 -1.72 -9.22 4.27
CA GLY A 58 -2.08 -9.76 2.97
C GLY A 58 -2.31 -8.72 1.90
N LEU A 59 -1.85 -7.48 2.13
CA LEU A 59 -2.14 -6.38 1.22
C LEU A 59 -1.08 -6.20 0.15
N VAL A 60 0.13 -6.65 0.40
CA VAL A 60 1.20 -6.64 -0.60
C VAL A 60 1.84 -8.01 -0.69
N SER A 61 2.40 -8.31 -1.85
CA SER A 61 3.21 -9.50 -2.05
C SER A 61 4.65 -9.07 -2.25
N MET A 62 5.56 -9.94 -1.85
CA MET A 62 6.99 -9.67 -2.00
C MET A 62 7.63 -10.89 -2.64
N ARG A 63 8.43 -10.66 -3.66
CA ARG A 63 9.06 -11.70 -4.43
C ARG A 63 10.54 -11.38 -4.58
N LYS A 64 11.38 -12.36 -4.37
CA LYS A 64 12.83 -12.19 -4.53
C LYS A 64 13.27 -12.81 -5.83
N GLU A 65 14.18 -12.14 -6.49
CA GLU A 65 14.67 -12.58 -7.78
C GLU A 65 16.16 -12.29 -7.89
N SER A 66 16.92 -13.27 -8.36
CA SER A 66 18.33 -13.04 -8.64
C SER A 66 18.47 -12.27 -9.94
N SER A 67 19.38 -11.30 -9.93
CA SER A 67 19.68 -10.56 -11.14
C SER A 67 20.97 -11.11 -11.75
N PRO A 68 20.90 -11.72 -12.93
CA PRO A 68 22.11 -12.27 -13.55
C PRO A 68 23.11 -11.20 -13.94
N GLU A 69 22.68 -9.96 -13.99
CA GLU A 69 23.56 -8.86 -14.36
C GLU A 69 24.30 -8.27 -13.19
N ARG A 70 24.01 -8.71 -11.97
CA ARG A 70 24.69 -8.20 -10.80
C ARG A 70 25.83 -9.12 -10.45
N THR A 71 26.98 -8.52 -10.22
CA THR A 71 28.16 -9.28 -9.86
C THR A 71 28.18 -9.66 -8.40
N ASP A 72 27.42 -8.97 -7.56
CA ASP A 72 27.43 -9.21 -6.13
C ASP A 72 26.41 -10.28 -5.70
N ALA A 73 25.72 -10.90 -6.63
CA ALA A 73 24.76 -11.96 -6.36
C ALA A 73 23.62 -11.53 -5.44
N ARG A 74 23.40 -10.24 -5.29
CA ARG A 74 22.30 -9.78 -4.48
C ARG A 74 20.98 -10.02 -5.20
N LYS A 75 19.96 -10.35 -4.43
CA LYS A 75 18.64 -10.57 -4.96
C LYS A 75 17.86 -9.28 -4.94
N LEU A 76 17.05 -9.10 -5.99
CA LEU A 76 16.10 -8.01 -6.03
C LEU A 76 14.84 -8.42 -5.32
N THR A 77 14.24 -7.48 -4.61
CA THR A 77 12.95 -7.71 -3.98
C THR A 77 11.91 -6.90 -4.72
N TRP A 78 10.89 -7.58 -5.22
CA TRP A 78 9.80 -6.96 -5.97
C TRP A 78 8.57 -6.92 -5.07
N VAL A 79 7.91 -5.77 -5.03
CA VAL A 79 6.75 -5.54 -4.18
C VAL A 79 5.57 -5.23 -5.07
N GLY A 80 4.45 -5.91 -4.85
CA GLY A 80 3.24 -5.70 -5.61
C GLY A 80 2.04 -5.59 -4.70
N LEU A 81 1.01 -4.88 -5.16
CA LEU A 81 -0.23 -4.77 -4.44
C LEU A 81 -1.08 -5.99 -4.78
N THR A 82 -1.57 -6.69 -3.75
CA THR A 82 -2.42 -7.85 -3.99
C THR A 82 -3.84 -7.41 -4.35
N GLU A 83 -4.67 -8.35 -4.81
CA GLU A 83 -6.08 -8.04 -5.04
C GLU A 83 -6.73 -7.55 -3.76
N LYS A 84 -6.43 -8.21 -2.63
CA LYS A 84 -6.93 -7.77 -1.36
C LYS A 84 -6.43 -6.36 -1.03
N GLY A 85 -5.17 -6.08 -1.33
CA GLY A 85 -4.61 -4.76 -1.10
C GLY A 85 -5.26 -3.70 -1.96
N ARG A 86 -5.54 -4.03 -3.21
CA ARG A 86 -6.22 -3.08 -4.10
C ARG A 86 -7.61 -2.75 -3.59
N ALA A 87 -8.37 -3.78 -3.21
CA ALA A 87 -9.72 -3.56 -2.68
C ALA A 87 -9.66 -2.76 -1.37
N ALA A 88 -8.70 -3.07 -0.50
CA ALA A 88 -8.56 -2.35 0.76
C ALA A 88 -8.20 -0.89 0.52
N LEU A 89 -7.29 -0.62 -0.42
CA LEU A 89 -6.92 0.75 -0.74
C LEU A 89 -8.11 1.53 -1.28
N GLU A 90 -8.84 0.95 -2.23
CA GLU A 90 -9.98 1.64 -2.82
C GLU A 90 -11.06 1.92 -1.78
N GLY A 91 -11.33 0.93 -0.91
CA GLY A 91 -12.30 1.13 0.15
C GLY A 91 -11.90 2.21 1.12
N HIS A 92 -10.61 2.22 1.49
CA HIS A 92 -10.10 3.22 2.41
C HIS A 92 -10.16 4.62 1.82
N LEU A 93 -9.75 4.78 0.55
CA LEU A 93 -9.80 6.08 -0.11
C LEU A 93 -11.24 6.59 -0.21
N ALA A 94 -12.17 5.69 -0.50
CA ALA A 94 -13.57 6.07 -0.56
C ALA A 94 -14.08 6.50 0.81
N ALA A 95 -13.65 5.81 1.87
CA ALA A 95 -14.04 6.20 3.23
C ALA A 95 -13.48 7.55 3.60
N LEU A 96 -12.22 7.82 3.25
CA LEU A 96 -11.63 9.13 3.52
C LEU A 96 -12.36 10.23 2.77
N SER A 97 -12.74 9.96 1.53
CA SER A 97 -13.46 10.93 0.73
C SER A 97 -14.81 11.27 1.37
N GLN A 98 -15.52 10.24 1.84
CA GLN A 98 -16.80 10.49 2.51
C GLN A 98 -16.62 11.28 3.79
N ILE A 99 -15.61 10.99 4.56
CA ILE A 99 -15.33 11.74 5.78
C ILE A 99 -15.05 13.20 5.43
N ALA A 100 -14.22 13.41 4.40
CA ALA A 100 -13.86 14.77 4.00
C ALA A 100 -15.06 15.56 3.49
N GLU A 101 -16.02 14.88 2.90
CA GLU A 101 -17.21 15.54 2.38
C GLU A 101 -18.32 15.65 3.40
N GLY A 102 -18.10 15.06 4.58
CA GLY A 102 -19.13 15.09 5.62
C GLY A 102 -20.27 14.15 5.36
N THR A 103 -20.09 13.15 4.48
CA THR A 103 -21.13 12.19 4.15
C THR A 103 -20.83 10.78 4.66
N GLY A 104 -19.72 10.60 5.35
CA GLY A 104 -19.39 9.29 5.88
C GLY A 104 -20.25 8.94 7.06
N GLU A 105 -20.21 7.67 7.45
CA GLU A 105 -21.03 7.24 8.56
C GLU A 105 -20.60 7.91 9.84
N ALA A 106 -19.40 8.36 9.89
CA ALA A 106 -19.01 9.14 11.05
C ALA A 106 -19.84 10.35 11.17
N GLY A 107 -20.35 10.74 10.10
CA GLY A 107 -21.25 11.83 10.21
C GLY A 107 -22.59 11.39 10.56
N ASP A 108 -22.62 10.92 10.79
CA ASP A 108 -23.54 11.01 11.03
C ASP A 108 -24.03 11.64 11.86
N THR A 109 -24.06 11.97 11.87
CA THR A 109 -24.46 12.56 12.43
C THR A 109 -24.84 13.55 12.52
N SER A 110 -25.11 13.91 12.31
CA SER A 110 -25.33 14.75 12.38
C SER A 110 -25.80 15.39 12.96
N ASP A 111 -25.85 15.58 13.28
CA ASP A 111 -26.17 16.08 13.83
C ASP A 111 -26.35 16.28 14.28
#